data_d307f6b6084923df85b46d0419ca0768
#
_entry.id   d307f6b6084923df85b46d0419ca0768
#
_cell.length_a   1.000
_cell.length_b   1.000
_cell.length_c   1.000
_cell.angle_alpha   90.00
_cell.angle_beta   90.00
_cell.angle_gamma   90.00
#
_symmetry.space_group_name_H-M   'P 1'
#
loop_
_entity.id
_entity.type
_entity.pdbx_description
1 polymer ?
#
loop_
_entity_poly.entity_id
_entity_poly.type
_entity_poly.pdbx_seq_one_letter_code
_entity_poly.pdbx_strand_id
1 'polypeptide(L)'
;MAETFSDWCSLYRKLTNWEVELSESTDQGIKEVLTYQKTEANQEFCKFVRRNYYNWINKRSDDTPVMSHTLMRTNIFPVADENPKTTLLLIDNFRYDQWRSISSLLRGYYDVALDDFYCAILPTATQYARNAIFAGLMPLAIDKLMPNKWLNDNEEGGKNQYEEEFLKRLMAQNGKNWKFSFDKLVRPEQGRRLVDNIQKVYDADFSVIIYNFLDILSHARTETDIIRELTEDDAAFRSLTRSWFEHSDLYTILKLLSERGHTVVITSDHGTIRVDNPVKVTGDRETSANLRYKTGRNLAYNSRDVYEILKPEDVQLPSSNLTSSYIFAYNSDFLVYNNDANRHIRYYRNTFQHGGISMEEMIVPYIVLKPKQ
;
A
#
# COMPACT_ATOMS: atom_id res chain seq x y z
N MET A 1 2.48 -14.69 -21.81
CA MET A 1 3.33 -13.97 -20.83
C MET A 1 2.59 -12.67 -20.52
N ALA A 2 2.58 -12.18 -19.29
CA ALA A 2 1.89 -10.91 -18.97
C ALA A 2 2.70 -9.75 -19.58
N GLU A 3 2.08 -8.93 -20.42
CA GLU A 3 2.73 -7.84 -21.18
C GLU A 3 2.29 -6.46 -20.70
N THR A 4 1.07 -6.35 -20.16
CA THR A 4 0.49 -5.13 -19.63
C THR A 4 0.31 -5.21 -18.11
N PHE A 5 0.13 -4.07 -17.45
CA PHE A 5 -0.19 -4.05 -16.01
C PHE A 5 -1.53 -4.77 -15.72
N SER A 6 -2.50 -4.69 -16.62
CA SER A 6 -3.77 -5.42 -16.51
C SER A 6 -3.60 -6.93 -16.53
N ASP A 7 -2.66 -7.46 -17.34
CA ASP A 7 -2.33 -8.88 -17.35
C ASP A 7 -1.74 -9.31 -16.00
N TRP A 8 -0.86 -8.48 -15.43
CA TRP A 8 -0.28 -8.73 -14.11
C TRP A 8 -1.33 -8.69 -13.00
N CYS A 9 -2.28 -7.76 -13.05
CA CYS A 9 -3.42 -7.73 -12.13
C CYS A 9 -4.25 -9.03 -12.22
N SER A 10 -4.50 -9.49 -13.44
CA SER A 10 -5.25 -10.74 -13.69
C SER A 10 -4.50 -11.97 -13.17
N LEU A 11 -3.18 -12.02 -13.36
CA LEU A 11 -2.34 -13.10 -12.84
C LEU A 11 -2.28 -13.07 -11.31
N TYR A 12 -2.04 -11.89 -10.72
CA TYR A 12 -1.99 -11.71 -9.27
C TYR A 12 -3.31 -12.13 -8.61
N ARG A 13 -4.45 -11.74 -9.18
CA ARG A 13 -5.78 -12.16 -8.73
C ARG A 13 -5.91 -13.68 -8.72
N LYS A 14 -5.49 -14.39 -9.78
CA LYS A 14 -5.56 -15.85 -9.85
C LYS A 14 -4.68 -16.52 -8.80
N LEU A 15 -3.42 -16.08 -8.68
CA LEU A 15 -2.48 -16.63 -7.70
C LEU A 15 -2.99 -16.43 -6.28
N THR A 16 -3.50 -15.23 -5.96
CA THR A 16 -4.08 -14.92 -4.65
C THR A 16 -5.33 -15.76 -4.36
N ASN A 17 -6.22 -15.95 -5.33
CA ASN A 17 -7.40 -16.79 -5.14
C ASN A 17 -7.00 -18.24 -4.82
N TRP A 18 -6.05 -18.80 -5.57
CA TRP A 18 -5.55 -20.15 -5.29
C TRP A 18 -4.86 -20.22 -3.92
N GLU A 19 -4.11 -19.20 -3.54
CA GLU A 19 -3.46 -19.15 -2.23
C GLU A 19 -4.49 -19.16 -1.07
N VAL A 20 -5.58 -18.43 -1.21
CA VAL A 20 -6.68 -18.42 -0.23
C VAL A 20 -7.42 -19.76 -0.22
N GLU A 21 -7.76 -20.32 -1.38
CA GLU A 21 -8.47 -21.58 -1.50
C GLU A 21 -7.64 -22.77 -0.98
N LEU A 22 -6.34 -22.79 -1.25
CA LEU A 22 -5.44 -23.86 -0.84
C LEU A 22 -4.91 -23.67 0.59
N SER A 23 -5.22 -22.56 1.27
CA SER A 23 -4.74 -22.32 2.64
C SER A 23 -5.14 -23.44 3.61
N GLU A 24 -6.35 -23.98 3.46
CA GLU A 24 -6.90 -25.08 4.27
C GLU A 24 -6.54 -26.49 3.74
N SER A 25 -5.92 -26.57 2.57
CA SER A 25 -5.51 -27.85 1.98
C SER A 25 -4.41 -28.53 2.83
N THR A 26 -4.48 -29.83 2.94
CA THR A 26 -3.44 -30.67 3.56
C THR A 26 -2.36 -31.11 2.57
N ASP A 27 -2.56 -30.88 1.27
CA ASP A 27 -1.61 -31.25 0.20
C ASP A 27 -0.46 -30.26 0.12
N GLN A 28 0.68 -30.66 0.71
CA GLN A 28 1.90 -29.86 0.71
C GLN A 28 2.49 -29.69 -0.68
N GLY A 29 2.38 -30.70 -1.56
CA GLY A 29 2.92 -30.63 -2.92
C GLY A 29 2.27 -29.52 -3.75
N ILE A 30 0.95 -29.36 -3.66
CA ILE A 30 0.23 -28.27 -4.34
C ILE A 30 0.63 -26.91 -3.79
N LYS A 31 0.80 -26.78 -2.45
CA LYS A 31 1.24 -25.53 -1.83
C LYS A 31 2.66 -25.14 -2.27
N GLU A 32 3.57 -26.09 -2.37
CA GLU A 32 4.94 -25.86 -2.86
C GLU A 32 4.96 -25.40 -4.31
N VAL A 33 4.15 -26.05 -5.19
CA VAL A 33 4.01 -25.64 -6.59
C VAL A 33 3.47 -24.20 -6.69
N LEU A 34 2.45 -23.85 -5.92
CA LEU A 34 1.90 -22.49 -5.92
C LEU A 34 2.92 -21.46 -5.43
N THR A 35 3.66 -21.77 -4.37
CA THR A 35 4.71 -20.91 -3.84
C THR A 35 5.81 -20.68 -4.89
N TYR A 36 6.22 -21.72 -5.59
CA TYR A 36 7.20 -21.62 -6.68
C TYR A 36 6.67 -20.72 -7.82
N GLN A 37 5.44 -20.95 -8.28
CA GLN A 37 4.82 -20.15 -9.34
C GLN A 37 4.68 -18.67 -8.93
N LYS A 38 4.32 -18.40 -7.68
CA LYS A 38 4.23 -17.03 -7.15
C LYS A 38 5.60 -16.34 -7.12
N THR A 39 6.64 -17.08 -6.73
CA THR A 39 8.01 -16.57 -6.73
C THR A 39 8.51 -16.25 -8.14
N GLU A 40 8.29 -17.14 -9.11
CA GLU A 40 8.62 -16.88 -10.52
C GLU A 40 7.84 -15.68 -11.07
N ALA A 41 6.53 -15.62 -10.80
CA ALA A 41 5.70 -14.49 -11.24
C ALA A 41 6.23 -13.16 -10.66
N ASN A 42 6.59 -13.12 -9.39
CA ASN A 42 7.17 -11.92 -8.77
C ASN A 42 8.52 -11.52 -9.41
N GLN A 43 9.38 -12.48 -9.72
CA GLN A 43 10.63 -12.19 -10.42
C GLN A 43 10.41 -11.56 -11.80
N GLU A 44 9.45 -12.09 -12.56
CA GLU A 44 9.10 -11.54 -13.88
C GLU A 44 8.37 -10.19 -13.75
N PHE A 45 7.53 -10.00 -12.74
CA PHE A 45 6.91 -8.72 -12.43
C PHE A 45 7.96 -7.64 -12.10
N CYS A 46 8.97 -7.97 -11.32
CA CYS A 46 10.08 -7.05 -11.02
C CYS A 46 10.80 -6.60 -12.31
N LYS A 47 11.05 -7.52 -13.24
CA LYS A 47 11.64 -7.20 -14.55
C LYS A 47 10.71 -6.32 -15.39
N PHE A 48 9.40 -6.59 -15.35
CA PHE A 48 8.38 -5.80 -16.03
C PHE A 48 8.34 -4.37 -15.48
N VAL A 49 8.31 -4.19 -14.16
CA VAL A 49 8.36 -2.86 -13.52
C VAL A 49 9.63 -2.12 -13.90
N ARG A 50 10.81 -2.77 -13.80
CA ARG A 50 12.09 -2.17 -14.17
C ARG A 50 12.10 -1.60 -15.60
N ARG A 51 11.48 -2.32 -16.56
CA ARG A 51 11.42 -1.89 -17.98
C ARG A 51 10.45 -0.74 -18.22
N ASN A 52 9.38 -0.64 -17.44
CA ASN A 52 8.24 0.24 -17.76
C ASN A 52 8.12 1.45 -16.83
N TYR A 53 8.61 1.38 -15.58
CA TYR A 53 8.34 2.36 -14.53
C TYR A 53 8.73 3.79 -14.92
N TYR A 54 9.91 3.98 -15.52
CA TYR A 54 10.35 5.29 -16.03
C TYR A 54 9.34 5.88 -17.04
N ASN A 55 8.85 5.05 -17.97
CA ASN A 55 7.89 5.48 -18.97
C ASN A 55 6.53 5.79 -18.35
N TRP A 56 6.06 5.02 -17.37
CA TRP A 56 4.80 5.29 -16.67
C TRP A 56 4.81 6.64 -15.95
N ILE A 57 5.95 7.03 -15.41
CA ILE A 57 6.09 8.32 -14.72
C ILE A 57 6.21 9.49 -15.69
N ASN A 58 6.90 9.33 -16.83
CA ASN A 58 7.30 10.42 -17.71
C ASN A 58 6.55 10.50 -19.03
N LYS A 59 5.94 9.38 -19.47
CA LYS A 59 5.26 9.28 -20.77
C LYS A 59 3.89 8.66 -20.58
N ARG A 60 2.87 9.50 -20.53
CA ARG A 60 1.51 9.00 -20.46
C ARG A 60 1.15 8.29 -21.78
N SER A 61 0.76 7.01 -21.69
CA SER A 61 0.27 6.18 -22.78
C SER A 61 -0.97 5.42 -22.31
N ASP A 62 -1.68 4.76 -23.22
CA ASP A 62 -2.85 3.95 -22.89
C ASP A 62 -2.48 2.76 -22.00
N ASP A 63 -1.22 2.29 -22.06
CA ASP A 63 -0.70 1.20 -21.21
C ASP A 63 -0.21 1.68 -19.83
N THR A 64 -0.25 3.01 -19.57
CA THR A 64 0.15 3.53 -18.26
C THR A 64 -0.91 3.18 -17.22
N PRO A 65 -0.56 2.43 -16.15
CA PRO A 65 -1.52 2.10 -15.11
C PRO A 65 -2.01 3.35 -14.36
N VAL A 66 -3.19 3.27 -13.76
CA VAL A 66 -3.55 4.21 -12.71
C VAL A 66 -2.56 4.02 -11.57
N MET A 67 -1.93 5.10 -11.12
CA MET A 67 -0.90 5.07 -10.08
C MET A 67 -1.32 5.91 -8.88
N SER A 68 -0.61 5.82 -7.75
CA SER A 68 -0.94 6.52 -6.51
C SER A 68 -1.31 8.00 -6.75
N HIS A 69 -0.50 8.74 -7.50
CA HIS A 69 -0.72 10.18 -7.76
C HIS A 69 -1.87 10.50 -8.74
N THR A 70 -2.39 9.50 -9.45
CA THR A 70 -3.52 9.67 -10.38
C THR A 70 -4.83 9.06 -9.84
N LEU A 71 -4.76 8.20 -8.84
CA LEU A 71 -5.87 7.40 -8.31
C LEU A 71 -7.11 8.25 -7.95
N MET A 72 -6.91 9.36 -7.23
CA MET A 72 -8.04 10.21 -6.82
C MET A 72 -8.80 10.75 -8.01
N ARG A 73 -8.09 11.31 -9.01
CA ARG A 73 -8.72 11.95 -10.18
C ARG A 73 -9.32 10.94 -11.14
N THR A 74 -8.65 9.81 -11.33
CA THR A 74 -9.04 8.83 -12.37
C THR A 74 -10.13 7.89 -11.88
N ASN A 75 -10.09 7.49 -10.61
CA ASN A 75 -10.97 6.44 -10.09
C ASN A 75 -11.93 6.95 -8.99
N ILE A 76 -11.41 7.65 -7.97
CA ILE A 76 -12.18 7.92 -6.76
C ILE A 76 -13.17 9.09 -6.97
N PHE A 77 -12.72 10.20 -7.56
CA PHE A 77 -13.61 11.33 -7.83
C PHE A 77 -14.77 11.00 -8.77
N PRO A 78 -14.59 10.23 -9.86
CA PRO A 78 -15.72 9.78 -10.69
C PRO A 78 -16.76 8.97 -9.90
N VAL A 79 -16.31 8.05 -9.03
CA VAL A 79 -17.24 7.31 -8.16
C VAL A 79 -18.03 8.25 -7.24
N ALA A 80 -17.36 9.26 -6.66
CA ALA A 80 -18.01 10.23 -5.78
C ALA A 80 -18.94 11.19 -6.53
N ASP A 81 -18.64 11.52 -7.79
CA ASP A 81 -19.54 12.33 -8.66
C ASP A 81 -20.84 11.59 -8.96
N GLU A 82 -20.76 10.28 -9.21
CA GLU A 82 -21.91 9.44 -9.53
C GLU A 82 -22.72 9.02 -8.30
N ASN A 83 -22.11 9.02 -7.11
CA ASN A 83 -22.69 8.48 -5.90
C ASN A 83 -22.61 9.52 -4.78
N PRO A 84 -23.65 10.29 -4.54
CA PRO A 84 -23.73 11.13 -3.34
C PRO A 84 -23.53 10.28 -2.09
N LYS A 85 -22.80 10.80 -1.11
CA LYS A 85 -22.38 10.08 0.10
C LYS A 85 -21.41 8.90 -0.20
N THR A 86 -20.27 9.24 -0.73
CA THR A 86 -19.16 8.30 -0.93
C THR A 86 -18.16 8.39 0.22
N THR A 87 -17.76 7.24 0.75
CA THR A 87 -16.71 7.13 1.76
C THR A 87 -15.51 6.41 1.17
N LEU A 88 -14.35 7.08 1.11
CA LEU A 88 -13.07 6.46 0.84
C LEU A 88 -12.51 5.88 2.14
N LEU A 89 -12.38 4.56 2.21
CA LEU A 89 -11.70 3.84 3.27
C LEU A 89 -10.31 3.43 2.77
N LEU A 90 -9.27 4.08 3.27
CA LEU A 90 -7.88 3.71 3.02
C LEU A 90 -7.36 2.94 4.23
N ILE A 91 -7.11 1.64 4.04
CA ILE A 91 -6.52 0.78 5.06
C ILE A 91 -5.02 0.68 4.75
N ASP A 92 -4.20 1.22 5.64
CA ASP A 92 -2.74 1.25 5.50
C ASP A 92 -2.16 -0.16 5.39
N ASN A 93 -1.31 -0.40 4.38
CA ASN A 93 -0.63 -1.69 4.19
C ASN A 93 -1.57 -2.88 3.91
N PHE A 94 -2.71 -2.64 3.24
CA PHE A 94 -3.74 -3.65 2.99
C PHE A 94 -3.56 -4.35 1.64
N ARG A 95 -3.47 -5.68 1.68
CA ARG A 95 -3.26 -6.54 0.49
C ARG A 95 -4.58 -7.10 -0.04
N TYR A 96 -4.53 -7.58 -1.29
CA TYR A 96 -5.68 -8.20 -1.95
C TYR A 96 -6.11 -9.53 -1.30
N ASP A 97 -5.16 -10.34 -0.80
CA ASP A 97 -5.49 -11.58 -0.09
C ASP A 97 -6.23 -11.31 1.23
N GLN A 98 -5.93 -10.21 1.90
CA GLN A 98 -6.66 -9.76 3.09
C GLN A 98 -8.07 -9.28 2.71
N TRP A 99 -8.24 -8.54 1.59
CA TRP A 99 -9.56 -8.24 1.03
C TRP A 99 -10.37 -9.52 0.81
N ARG A 100 -9.80 -10.52 0.16
CA ARG A 100 -10.46 -11.81 -0.09
C ARG A 100 -10.91 -12.49 1.20
N SER A 101 -10.15 -12.38 2.27
CA SER A 101 -10.49 -12.99 3.57
C SER A 101 -11.64 -12.29 4.29
N ILE A 102 -11.77 -10.95 4.16
CA ILE A 102 -12.81 -10.18 4.86
C ILE A 102 -14.08 -9.94 4.03
N SER A 103 -13.99 -10.02 2.69
CA SER A 103 -15.10 -9.65 1.78
C SER A 103 -16.41 -10.39 2.06
N SER A 104 -16.32 -11.64 2.50
CA SER A 104 -17.50 -12.45 2.85
C SER A 104 -18.30 -11.89 4.03
N LEU A 105 -17.66 -11.18 4.97
CA LEU A 105 -18.30 -10.55 6.12
C LEU A 105 -19.18 -9.35 5.71
N LEU A 106 -18.89 -8.76 4.57
CA LEU A 106 -19.61 -7.59 4.05
C LEU A 106 -20.78 -7.94 3.13
N ARG A 107 -20.93 -9.21 2.71
CA ARG A 107 -21.97 -9.65 1.76
C ARG A 107 -23.41 -9.37 2.22
N GLY A 108 -23.65 -9.29 3.51
CA GLY A 108 -24.96 -8.94 4.08
C GLY A 108 -25.33 -7.47 3.93
N TYR A 109 -24.36 -6.60 3.70
CA TYR A 109 -24.50 -5.16 3.73
C TYR A 109 -24.24 -4.49 2.38
N TYR A 110 -23.35 -5.09 1.57
CA TYR A 110 -22.86 -4.50 0.33
C TYR A 110 -22.86 -5.51 -0.81
N ASP A 111 -23.08 -4.99 -2.02
CA ASP A 111 -22.70 -5.63 -3.27
C ASP A 111 -21.37 -5.07 -3.76
N VAL A 112 -20.50 -5.94 -4.25
CA VAL A 112 -19.22 -5.55 -4.85
C VAL A 112 -19.50 -5.08 -6.28
N ALA A 113 -19.51 -3.77 -6.49
CA ALA A 113 -19.74 -3.16 -7.79
C ALA A 113 -18.49 -3.18 -8.67
N LEU A 114 -17.31 -3.09 -8.06
CA LEU A 114 -16.01 -3.18 -8.73
C LEU A 114 -15.02 -3.86 -7.79
N ASP A 115 -14.22 -4.77 -8.34
CA ASP A 115 -13.07 -5.41 -7.69
C ASP A 115 -11.90 -5.33 -8.67
N ASP A 116 -11.03 -4.34 -8.50
CA ASP A 116 -9.93 -4.03 -9.41
C ASP A 116 -8.68 -3.59 -8.64
N PHE A 117 -7.67 -3.09 -9.34
CA PHE A 117 -6.38 -2.71 -8.79
C PHE A 117 -5.89 -1.37 -9.36
N TYR A 118 -4.97 -0.77 -8.66
CA TYR A 118 -4.11 0.30 -9.14
C TYR A 118 -2.64 0.00 -8.81
N CYS A 119 -1.70 0.73 -9.40
CA CYS A 119 -0.27 0.56 -9.18
C CYS A 119 0.25 1.55 -8.13
N ALA A 120 0.75 1.06 -6.99
CA ALA A 120 1.47 1.92 -6.04
C ALA A 120 2.77 2.45 -6.66
N ILE A 121 3.13 3.71 -6.36
CA ILE A 121 4.41 4.28 -6.75
C ILE A 121 5.54 3.74 -5.89
N LEU A 122 6.77 3.83 -6.38
CA LEU A 122 7.99 3.56 -5.61
C LEU A 122 8.48 4.84 -4.90
N PRO A 123 9.00 4.70 -3.68
CA PRO A 123 8.92 3.55 -2.77
C PRO A 123 7.47 3.20 -2.42
N THR A 124 7.15 1.90 -2.32
CA THR A 124 5.87 1.41 -1.82
C THR A 124 5.81 1.58 -0.29
N ALA A 125 5.79 2.82 0.13
CA ALA A 125 5.85 3.21 1.53
C ALA A 125 4.92 4.38 1.79
N THR A 126 4.30 4.40 2.98
CA THR A 126 3.27 5.35 3.40
C THR A 126 3.64 6.80 3.13
N GLN A 127 4.87 7.20 3.44
CA GLN A 127 5.37 8.55 3.22
C GLN A 127 5.25 8.99 1.76
N TYR A 128 5.58 8.11 0.81
CA TYR A 128 5.60 8.39 -0.62
C TYR A 128 4.23 8.17 -1.26
N ALA A 129 3.71 6.95 -1.14
CA ALA A 129 2.50 6.52 -1.84
C ALA A 129 1.25 7.23 -1.33
N ARG A 130 1.06 7.35 -0.01
CA ARG A 130 -0.16 7.96 0.55
C ARG A 130 -0.19 9.48 0.38
N ASN A 131 0.94 10.17 0.56
CA ASN A 131 1.02 11.57 0.23
C ASN A 131 0.74 11.83 -1.26
N ALA A 132 1.24 10.96 -2.15
CA ALA A 132 0.97 11.08 -3.58
C ALA A 132 -0.51 10.87 -3.92
N ILE A 133 -1.21 9.95 -3.26
CA ILE A 133 -2.66 9.75 -3.41
C ILE A 133 -3.40 11.05 -3.09
N PHE A 134 -3.19 11.61 -1.90
CA PHE A 134 -3.96 12.76 -1.43
C PHE A 134 -3.54 14.07 -2.08
N ALA A 135 -2.26 14.24 -2.43
CA ALA A 135 -1.80 15.43 -3.15
C ALA A 135 -2.15 15.40 -4.64
N GLY A 136 -2.39 14.20 -5.21
CA GLY A 136 -2.52 14.01 -6.65
C GLY A 136 -1.24 14.39 -7.42
N LEU A 137 -0.08 14.28 -6.79
CA LEU A 137 1.23 14.68 -7.28
C LEU A 137 2.27 13.61 -6.94
N MET A 138 3.30 13.50 -7.76
CA MET A 138 4.49 12.72 -7.41
C MET A 138 5.29 13.39 -6.28
N PRO A 139 6.04 12.62 -5.47
CA PRO A 139 6.76 13.13 -4.31
C PRO A 139 7.66 14.35 -4.56
N LEU A 140 8.41 14.35 -5.66
CA LEU A 140 9.24 15.52 -6.04
C LEU A 140 8.42 16.79 -6.29
N ALA A 141 7.22 16.64 -6.86
CA ALA A 141 6.34 17.77 -7.10
C ALA A 141 5.73 18.28 -5.79
N ILE A 142 5.45 17.39 -4.82
CA ILE A 142 5.00 17.79 -3.47
C ILE A 142 6.11 18.61 -2.80
N ASP A 143 7.34 18.10 -2.78
CA ASP A 143 8.50 18.77 -2.19
C ASP A 143 8.75 20.15 -2.80
N LYS A 144 8.74 20.26 -4.13
CA LYS A 144 8.95 21.55 -4.83
C LYS A 144 7.83 22.57 -4.65
N LEU A 145 6.56 22.12 -4.66
CA LEU A 145 5.40 23.03 -4.57
C LEU A 145 5.02 23.36 -3.13
N MET A 146 5.34 22.49 -2.20
CA MET A 146 4.97 22.59 -0.79
C MET A 146 6.11 22.13 0.12
N PRO A 147 7.30 22.76 0.06
CA PRO A 147 8.52 22.29 0.72
C PRO A 147 8.37 22.15 2.24
N ASN A 148 7.52 22.96 2.88
CA ASN A 148 7.28 22.89 4.32
C ASN A 148 6.34 21.73 4.72
N LYS A 149 5.85 20.93 3.76
CA LYS A 149 4.90 19.83 3.96
C LYS A 149 5.46 18.48 3.51
N TRP A 150 6.69 18.46 3.05
CA TRP A 150 7.46 17.27 2.74
C TRP A 150 8.61 17.13 3.74
N LEU A 151 8.84 15.92 4.22
CA LEU A 151 10.02 15.58 5.01
C LEU A 151 10.72 14.39 4.34
N ASN A 152 12.03 14.49 4.16
CA ASN A 152 12.84 13.39 3.65
C ASN A 152 13.03 12.29 4.70
N ASP A 153 13.50 11.11 4.29
CA ASP A 153 13.64 9.95 5.17
C ASP A 153 14.53 10.21 6.40
N ASN A 154 15.58 11.00 6.23
CA ASN A 154 16.53 11.36 7.28
C ASN A 154 16.09 12.54 8.17
N GLU A 155 14.96 13.17 7.89
CA GLU A 155 14.42 14.28 8.68
C GLU A 155 13.49 13.74 9.78
N GLU A 156 13.53 14.35 10.96
CA GLU A 156 12.65 14.02 12.07
C GLU A 156 11.26 14.61 11.89
N GLY A 157 10.23 13.88 12.35
CA GLY A 157 8.84 14.34 12.35
C GLY A 157 7.88 13.37 11.68
N GLY A 158 6.61 13.71 11.73
CA GLY A 158 5.55 12.92 11.10
C GLY A 158 5.51 13.14 9.59
N LYS A 159 5.77 12.10 8.82
CA LYS A 159 5.88 12.16 7.36
C LYS A 159 4.52 12.34 6.64
N ASN A 160 3.42 12.06 7.32
CA ASN A 160 2.06 12.04 6.77
C ASN A 160 1.10 12.91 7.62
N GLN A 161 1.46 14.19 7.84
CA GLN A 161 0.65 15.11 8.65
C GLN A 161 -0.31 15.97 7.82
N TYR A 162 -0.04 16.14 6.52
CA TYR A 162 -0.74 17.10 5.67
C TYR A 162 -1.71 16.46 4.67
N GLU A 163 -2.07 15.19 4.86
CA GLU A 163 -2.93 14.41 3.96
C GLU A 163 -4.30 15.08 3.72
N GLU A 164 -4.93 15.58 4.77
CA GLU A 164 -6.20 16.30 4.67
C GLU A 164 -6.06 17.60 3.86
N GLU A 165 -5.00 18.34 4.09
CA GLU A 165 -4.75 19.60 3.37
C GLU A 165 -4.41 19.36 1.90
N PHE A 166 -3.63 18.32 1.60
CA PHE A 166 -3.35 17.89 0.24
C PHE A 166 -4.65 17.55 -0.50
N LEU A 167 -5.54 16.80 0.15
CA LEU A 167 -6.81 16.43 -0.46
C LEU A 167 -7.73 17.64 -0.69
N LYS A 168 -7.83 18.56 0.28
CA LYS A 168 -8.59 19.82 0.10
C LYS A 168 -8.09 20.62 -1.12
N ARG A 169 -6.77 20.73 -1.27
CA ARG A 169 -6.16 21.37 -2.43
C ARG A 169 -6.50 20.63 -3.73
N LEU A 170 -6.38 19.30 -3.73
CA LEU A 170 -6.68 18.47 -4.89
C LEU A 170 -8.16 18.58 -5.30
N MET A 171 -9.08 18.54 -4.34
CA MET A 171 -10.52 18.74 -4.57
C MET A 171 -10.80 20.10 -5.21
N ALA A 172 -10.26 21.18 -4.64
CA ALA A 172 -10.43 22.53 -5.16
C ALA A 172 -9.90 22.66 -6.61
N GLN A 173 -8.73 22.09 -6.92
CA GLN A 173 -8.15 22.08 -8.27
C GLN A 173 -9.00 21.32 -9.29
N ASN A 174 -9.83 20.37 -8.85
CA ASN A 174 -10.72 19.60 -9.70
C ASN A 174 -12.19 20.06 -9.63
N GLY A 175 -12.44 21.26 -9.08
CA GLY A 175 -13.78 21.85 -8.99
C GLY A 175 -14.75 21.09 -8.07
N LYS A 176 -14.23 20.32 -7.10
CA LYS A 176 -15.05 19.55 -6.17
C LYS A 176 -15.39 20.39 -4.94
N ASN A 177 -16.65 20.75 -4.81
CA ASN A 177 -17.20 21.56 -3.71
C ASN A 177 -18.01 20.72 -2.72
N TRP A 178 -17.66 19.46 -2.56
CA TRP A 178 -18.34 18.53 -1.66
C TRP A 178 -18.20 18.95 -0.19
N LYS A 179 -19.25 18.78 0.58
CA LYS A 179 -19.14 18.74 2.04
C LYS A 179 -18.30 17.53 2.42
N PHE A 180 -17.22 17.75 3.15
CA PHE A 180 -16.15 16.79 3.30
C PHE A 180 -15.82 16.51 4.76
N SER A 181 -15.53 15.24 5.08
CA SER A 181 -14.98 14.82 6.37
C SER A 181 -13.69 14.02 6.18
N PHE A 182 -12.79 14.12 7.14
CA PHE A 182 -11.51 13.40 7.12
C PHE A 182 -11.20 12.87 8.53
N ASP A 183 -10.96 11.56 8.63
CA ASP A 183 -10.65 10.87 9.86
C ASP A 183 -9.44 9.98 9.70
N LYS A 184 -8.49 10.08 10.64
CA LYS A 184 -7.30 9.23 10.67
C LYS A 184 -7.29 8.43 11.97
N LEU A 185 -7.47 7.12 11.86
CA LEU A 185 -7.62 6.18 12.96
C LEU A 185 -6.31 5.41 13.15
N VAL A 186 -5.47 5.92 14.06
CA VAL A 186 -4.15 5.35 14.39
C VAL A 186 -4.22 4.53 15.69
N ARG A 187 -5.20 4.82 16.56
CA ARG A 187 -5.39 4.17 17.86
C ARG A 187 -6.80 3.60 17.97
N PRO A 188 -6.99 2.47 18.69
CA PRO A 188 -8.31 1.86 18.83
C PRO A 188 -9.40 2.82 19.34
N GLU A 189 -9.07 3.70 20.29
CA GLU A 189 -10.03 4.65 20.86
C GLU A 189 -10.59 5.64 19.83
N GLN A 190 -9.85 5.90 18.75
CA GLN A 190 -10.30 6.79 17.68
C GLN A 190 -11.40 6.13 16.82
N GLY A 191 -11.34 4.81 16.63
CA GLY A 191 -12.41 4.03 15.99
C GLY A 191 -13.72 4.16 16.75
N ARG A 192 -13.69 3.92 18.06
CA ARG A 192 -14.85 4.05 18.93
C ARG A 192 -15.41 5.48 18.94
N ARG A 193 -14.55 6.48 19.05
CA ARG A 193 -14.96 7.90 18.95
C ARG A 193 -15.61 8.23 17.61
N LEU A 194 -15.16 7.64 16.52
CA LEU A 194 -15.78 7.85 15.21
C LEU A 194 -17.16 7.21 15.15
N VAL A 195 -17.35 6.01 15.71
CA VAL A 195 -18.68 5.37 15.85
C VAL A 195 -19.63 6.29 16.63
N ASP A 196 -19.18 6.82 17.78
CA ASP A 196 -19.99 7.73 18.61
C ASP A 196 -20.34 9.06 17.90
N ASN A 197 -19.50 9.50 16.95
CA ASN A 197 -19.65 10.75 16.21
C ASN A 197 -19.86 10.53 14.72
N ILE A 198 -20.46 9.40 14.32
CA ILE A 198 -20.62 8.99 12.91
C ILE A 198 -21.46 9.99 12.10
N GLN A 199 -22.26 10.82 12.75
CA GLN A 199 -23.11 11.83 12.10
C GLN A 199 -22.32 12.75 11.17
N LYS A 200 -21.08 13.11 11.51
CA LYS A 200 -20.24 13.95 10.64
C LYS A 200 -19.91 13.28 9.29
N VAL A 201 -19.81 11.95 9.27
CA VAL A 201 -19.62 11.17 8.04
C VAL A 201 -20.92 11.12 7.25
N TYR A 202 -22.07 10.91 7.92
CA TYR A 202 -23.38 10.91 7.28
C TYR A 202 -23.74 12.24 6.62
N ASP A 203 -23.29 13.35 7.22
CA ASP A 203 -23.56 14.70 6.75
C ASP A 203 -22.65 15.13 5.59
N ALA A 204 -21.58 14.40 5.32
CA ALA A 204 -20.64 14.69 4.25
C ALA A 204 -21.10 14.07 2.90
N ASP A 205 -20.79 14.76 1.81
CA ASP A 205 -20.94 14.23 0.46
C ASP A 205 -19.80 13.26 0.13
N PHE A 206 -18.58 13.61 0.60
CA PHE A 206 -17.38 12.80 0.46
C PHE A 206 -16.65 12.69 1.80
N SER A 207 -16.39 11.48 2.25
CA SER A 207 -15.70 11.21 3.50
C SER A 207 -14.42 10.39 3.24
N VAL A 208 -13.38 10.66 4.02
CA VAL A 208 -12.16 9.86 4.03
C VAL A 208 -11.91 9.31 5.42
N ILE A 209 -11.70 8.01 5.50
CA ILE A 209 -11.31 7.31 6.72
C ILE A 209 -10.01 6.57 6.42
N ILE A 210 -8.92 6.93 7.13
CA ILE A 210 -7.64 6.23 7.08
C ILE A 210 -7.55 5.32 8.30
N TYR A 211 -7.20 4.05 8.09
CA TYR A 211 -7.08 3.06 9.16
C TYR A 211 -5.71 2.40 9.16
N ASN A 212 -4.91 2.64 10.22
CA ASN A 212 -3.49 2.23 10.26
C ASN A 212 -3.23 0.89 10.95
N PHE A 213 -4.24 0.08 11.26
CA PHE A 213 -4.08 -1.12 12.09
C PHE A 213 -3.16 -2.19 11.49
N LEU A 214 -3.27 -2.47 10.18
CA LEU A 214 -2.48 -3.55 9.56
C LEU A 214 -1.00 -3.19 9.47
N ASP A 215 -0.68 -1.92 9.26
CA ASP A 215 0.69 -1.45 9.32
C ASP A 215 1.27 -1.60 10.73
N ILE A 216 0.53 -1.17 11.76
CA ILE A 216 0.91 -1.37 13.16
C ILE A 216 1.10 -2.86 13.47
N LEU A 217 0.23 -3.74 12.98
CA LEU A 217 0.33 -5.19 13.18
C LEU A 217 1.58 -5.77 12.52
N SER A 218 1.92 -5.33 11.31
CA SER A 218 3.12 -5.78 10.60
C SER A 218 4.41 -5.35 11.32
N HIS A 219 4.42 -4.15 11.90
CA HIS A 219 5.52 -3.66 12.72
C HIS A 219 5.59 -4.36 14.08
N ALA A 220 4.47 -4.55 14.78
CA ALA A 220 4.40 -5.26 16.06
C ALA A 220 4.92 -6.71 15.96
N ARG A 221 4.73 -7.37 14.82
CA ARG A 221 5.32 -8.68 14.52
C ARG A 221 6.85 -8.68 14.63
N THR A 222 7.49 -7.60 14.20
CA THR A 222 8.94 -7.47 14.28
C THR A 222 9.42 -7.27 15.73
N GLU A 223 8.58 -6.68 16.57
CA GLU A 223 8.93 -6.28 17.93
C GLU A 223 8.55 -7.32 19.02
N THR A 224 7.55 -8.19 18.77
CA THR A 224 7.05 -9.15 19.75
C THR A 224 6.99 -10.57 19.22
N ASP A 225 7.55 -11.52 19.99
CA ASP A 225 7.58 -12.95 19.62
C ASP A 225 6.17 -13.55 19.51
N ILE A 226 5.22 -13.12 20.36
CA ILE A 226 3.83 -13.60 20.34
C ILE A 226 3.15 -13.23 19.01
N ILE A 227 3.28 -11.99 18.54
CA ILE A 227 2.71 -11.59 17.26
C ILE A 227 3.41 -12.30 16.10
N ARG A 228 4.71 -12.55 16.21
CA ARG A 228 5.47 -13.32 15.23
C ARG A 228 4.94 -14.75 15.09
N GLU A 229 4.63 -15.40 16.19
CA GLU A 229 4.03 -16.74 16.20
C GLU A 229 2.62 -16.75 15.60
N LEU A 230 1.78 -15.79 15.99
CA LEU A 230 0.40 -15.63 15.46
C LEU A 230 0.33 -15.26 13.99
N THR A 231 1.42 -14.82 13.38
CA THR A 231 1.52 -14.41 11.98
C THR A 231 2.67 -15.10 11.27
N GLU A 232 2.90 -16.38 11.56
CA GLU A 232 4.04 -17.16 11.08
C GLU A 232 4.14 -17.18 9.54
N ASP A 233 2.98 -17.23 8.87
CA ASP A 233 2.88 -17.22 7.40
C ASP A 233 1.74 -16.29 6.90
N ASP A 234 1.57 -16.22 5.59
CA ASP A 234 0.53 -15.40 4.97
C ASP A 234 -0.90 -15.89 5.34
N ALA A 235 -1.11 -17.18 5.53
CA ALA A 235 -2.42 -17.73 5.93
C ALA A 235 -2.79 -17.32 7.35
N ALA A 236 -1.83 -17.41 8.29
CA ALA A 236 -2.00 -16.95 9.66
C ALA A 236 -2.24 -15.44 9.72
N PHE A 237 -1.52 -14.65 8.91
CA PHE A 237 -1.72 -13.19 8.83
C PHE A 237 -3.11 -12.84 8.28
N ARG A 238 -3.62 -13.55 7.26
CA ARG A 238 -4.99 -13.39 6.77
C ARG A 238 -6.04 -13.75 7.83
N SER A 239 -5.85 -14.84 8.54
CA SER A 239 -6.76 -15.29 9.59
C SER A 239 -6.85 -14.26 10.74
N LEU A 240 -5.70 -13.72 11.16
CA LEU A 240 -5.65 -12.66 12.17
C LEU A 240 -6.32 -11.38 11.67
N THR A 241 -6.07 -10.98 10.41
CA THR A 241 -6.73 -9.83 9.79
C THR A 241 -8.25 -10.00 9.78
N ARG A 242 -8.75 -11.18 9.41
CA ARG A 242 -10.20 -11.47 9.40
C ARG A 242 -10.79 -11.39 10.80
N SER A 243 -10.18 -12.05 11.78
CA SER A 243 -10.65 -12.03 13.17
C SER A 243 -10.67 -10.63 13.75
N TRP A 244 -9.60 -9.87 13.54
CA TRP A 244 -9.55 -8.47 13.94
C TRP A 244 -10.66 -7.64 13.28
N PHE A 245 -10.82 -7.76 11.96
CA PHE A 245 -11.79 -6.96 11.20
C PHE A 245 -13.22 -7.21 11.73
N GLU A 246 -13.60 -8.47 11.95
CA GLU A 246 -14.92 -8.86 12.43
C GLU A 246 -15.28 -8.24 13.79
N HIS A 247 -14.29 -8.00 14.65
CA HIS A 247 -14.46 -7.44 16.01
C HIS A 247 -14.06 -5.96 16.11
N SER A 248 -13.73 -5.33 14.97
CA SER A 248 -13.25 -3.94 14.94
C SER A 248 -14.39 -2.90 14.87
N ASP A 249 -14.08 -1.70 15.36
CA ASP A 249 -14.94 -0.53 15.12
C ASP A 249 -15.10 -0.24 13.61
N LEU A 250 -14.11 -0.62 12.78
CA LEU A 250 -14.18 -0.47 11.33
C LEU A 250 -15.35 -1.26 10.73
N TYR A 251 -15.54 -2.51 11.15
CA TYR A 251 -16.67 -3.32 10.71
C TYR A 251 -18.01 -2.70 11.13
N THR A 252 -18.07 -2.17 12.36
CA THR A 252 -19.25 -1.41 12.84
C THR A 252 -19.51 -0.16 11.99
N ILE A 253 -18.48 0.62 11.69
CA ILE A 253 -18.59 1.81 10.82
C ILE A 253 -19.14 1.41 9.44
N LEU A 254 -18.63 0.35 8.82
CA LEU A 254 -19.11 -0.11 7.51
C LEU A 254 -20.58 -0.52 7.52
N LYS A 255 -21.04 -1.19 8.59
CA LYS A 255 -22.49 -1.50 8.76
C LYS A 255 -23.34 -0.22 8.83
N LEU A 256 -22.94 0.72 9.68
CA LEU A 256 -23.64 2.00 9.84
C LEU A 256 -23.67 2.81 8.53
N LEU A 257 -22.59 2.80 7.76
CA LEU A 257 -22.54 3.45 6.45
C LEU A 257 -23.45 2.79 5.42
N SER A 258 -23.55 1.46 5.44
CA SER A 258 -24.48 0.72 4.58
C SER A 258 -25.94 1.09 4.85
N GLU A 259 -26.34 1.15 6.14
CA GLU A 259 -27.70 1.53 6.57
C GLU A 259 -28.08 2.96 6.13
N ARG A 260 -27.10 3.80 5.87
CA ARG A 260 -27.28 5.20 5.40
C ARG A 260 -27.05 5.38 3.90
N GLY A 261 -26.92 4.31 3.17
CA GLY A 261 -26.80 4.33 1.72
C GLY A 261 -25.47 4.84 1.19
N HIS A 262 -24.37 4.77 1.98
CA HIS A 262 -23.06 5.20 1.54
C HIS A 262 -22.43 4.17 0.58
N THR A 263 -21.98 4.64 -0.58
CA THR A 263 -21.02 3.92 -1.41
C THR A 263 -19.66 3.96 -0.73
N VAL A 264 -18.98 2.83 -0.61
CA VAL A 264 -17.67 2.74 0.01
C VAL A 264 -16.63 2.34 -1.00
N VAL A 265 -15.55 3.09 -1.09
CA VAL A 265 -14.34 2.72 -1.85
C VAL A 265 -13.30 2.24 -0.86
N ILE A 266 -12.93 0.95 -0.93
CA ILE A 266 -11.85 0.39 -0.10
C ILE A 266 -10.58 0.32 -0.94
N THR A 267 -9.49 0.84 -0.40
CA THR A 267 -8.15 0.77 -1.00
C THR A 267 -7.06 0.79 0.07
N SER A 268 -5.82 0.78 -0.38
CA SER A 268 -4.61 0.99 0.44
C SER A 268 -3.68 1.97 -0.24
N ASP A 269 -2.61 2.35 0.38
CA ASP A 269 -1.50 3.12 -0.21
C ASP A 269 -0.42 2.20 -0.80
N HIS A 270 -0.18 1.05 -0.21
CA HIS A 270 0.69 -0.02 -0.67
C HIS A 270 0.32 -1.33 0.04
N GLY A 271 0.92 -2.42 -0.39
CA GLY A 271 0.88 -3.67 0.36
C GLY A 271 2.23 -4.01 0.99
N THR A 272 2.40 -5.26 1.37
CA THR A 272 3.60 -5.77 2.05
C THR A 272 3.92 -7.17 1.58
N ILE A 273 5.20 -7.54 1.61
CA ILE A 273 5.68 -8.88 1.29
C ILE A 273 6.46 -9.47 2.45
N ARG A 274 6.36 -10.79 2.64
CA ARG A 274 7.17 -11.52 3.59
C ARG A 274 8.58 -11.70 3.02
N VAL A 275 9.59 -11.17 3.71
CA VAL A 275 10.97 -11.17 3.23
C VAL A 275 11.77 -12.35 3.78
N ASP A 276 12.62 -12.96 2.95
CA ASP A 276 13.43 -14.11 3.33
C ASP A 276 14.88 -14.08 2.81
N ASN A 277 15.16 -13.34 1.74
CA ASN A 277 16.47 -13.32 1.09
C ASN A 277 17.22 -12.00 1.37
N PRO A 278 18.32 -12.03 2.16
CA PRO A 278 19.07 -10.82 2.50
C PRO A 278 20.02 -10.39 1.38
N VAL A 279 19.93 -9.14 0.97
CA VAL A 279 20.85 -8.46 0.06
C VAL A 279 21.73 -7.49 0.84
N LYS A 280 23.04 -7.67 0.80
CA LYS A 280 23.99 -6.82 1.51
C LYS A 280 24.22 -5.51 0.78
N VAL A 281 24.14 -4.42 1.51
CA VAL A 281 24.39 -3.08 1.00
C VAL A 281 25.28 -2.30 1.96
N THR A 282 25.98 -1.29 1.45
CA THR A 282 26.74 -0.33 2.27
C THR A 282 26.28 1.08 1.92
N GLY A 283 26.24 1.96 2.88
CA GLY A 283 25.86 3.36 2.70
C GLY A 283 26.34 4.22 3.86
N ASP A 284 26.17 5.51 3.72
CA ASP A 284 26.51 6.52 4.74
C ASP A 284 25.56 6.42 5.96
N ARG A 285 25.90 7.14 7.04
CA ARG A 285 25.06 7.23 8.24
C ARG A 285 23.69 7.88 7.98
N GLU A 286 23.58 8.70 6.95
CA GLU A 286 22.35 9.37 6.52
C GLU A 286 21.45 8.50 5.62
N THR A 287 21.87 7.26 5.31
CA THR A 287 21.08 6.35 4.48
C THR A 287 19.84 5.87 5.24
N SER A 288 18.72 5.79 4.55
CA SER A 288 17.44 5.37 5.14
C SER A 288 17.51 3.99 5.80
N ALA A 289 16.75 3.81 6.87
CA ALA A 289 16.72 2.55 7.62
C ALA A 289 15.81 1.46 7.00
N ASN A 290 14.93 1.82 6.06
CA ASN A 290 13.97 0.89 5.46
C ASN A 290 14.65 -0.35 4.86
N LEU A 291 13.98 -1.50 4.93
CA LEU A 291 14.55 -2.79 4.50
C LEU A 291 14.27 -3.12 3.03
N ARG A 292 13.32 -2.44 2.40
CA ARG A 292 12.91 -2.73 1.02
C ARG A 292 13.39 -1.67 0.04
N TYR A 293 13.79 -0.50 0.52
CA TYR A 293 14.49 0.52 -0.26
C TYR A 293 15.57 1.20 0.58
N LYS A 294 16.53 1.79 -0.09
CA LYS A 294 17.49 2.70 0.52
C LYS A 294 17.59 3.96 -0.31
N THR A 295 17.70 5.10 0.36
CA THR A 295 18.06 6.37 -0.26
C THR A 295 19.21 6.99 0.50
N GLY A 296 20.15 7.53 -0.20
CA GLY A 296 21.35 8.13 0.38
C GLY A 296 22.49 8.30 -0.62
N ARG A 297 23.62 8.79 -0.13
CA ARG A 297 24.88 8.91 -0.89
C ARG A 297 25.74 7.65 -0.75
N ASN A 298 26.65 7.45 -1.72
CA ASN A 298 27.68 6.41 -1.66
C ASN A 298 27.14 5.00 -1.37
N LEU A 299 25.95 4.70 -1.93
CA LEU A 299 25.38 3.35 -1.82
C LEU A 299 26.23 2.38 -2.63
N ALA A 300 26.75 1.33 -1.97
CA ALA A 300 27.47 0.25 -2.62
C ALA A 300 26.67 -1.05 -2.50
N TYR A 301 26.43 -1.68 -3.63
CA TYR A 301 25.60 -2.86 -3.81
C TYR A 301 25.96 -3.57 -5.12
N ASN A 302 25.46 -4.78 -5.32
CA ASN A 302 25.49 -5.40 -6.63
C ASN A 302 24.26 -4.95 -7.44
N SER A 303 24.47 -4.29 -8.56
CA SER A 303 23.40 -3.75 -9.42
C SER A 303 22.45 -4.78 -10.02
N ARG A 304 22.81 -6.07 -9.96
CA ARG A 304 21.93 -7.18 -10.38
C ARG A 304 20.87 -7.51 -9.34
N ASP A 305 21.14 -7.21 -8.07
CA ASP A 305 20.31 -7.62 -6.93
C ASP A 305 19.30 -6.53 -6.53
N VAL A 306 19.34 -5.35 -7.18
CA VAL A 306 18.46 -4.23 -6.85
C VAL A 306 17.98 -3.49 -8.11
N TYR A 307 16.87 -2.81 -8.00
CA TYR A 307 16.49 -1.77 -8.97
C TYR A 307 17.08 -0.44 -8.52
N GLU A 308 18.05 0.05 -9.26
CA GLU A 308 18.74 1.31 -8.96
C GLU A 308 18.15 2.49 -9.73
N ILE A 309 18.02 3.62 -9.06
CA ILE A 309 17.68 4.92 -9.63
C ILE A 309 18.77 5.91 -9.22
N LEU A 310 19.69 6.16 -10.15
CA LEU A 310 20.86 7.02 -9.91
C LEU A 310 20.48 8.51 -9.93
N LYS A 311 19.41 8.87 -10.64
CA LYS A 311 18.86 10.22 -10.71
C LYS A 311 17.40 10.19 -10.26
N PRO A 312 17.12 10.47 -8.99
CA PRO A 312 15.76 10.41 -8.44
C PRO A 312 14.74 11.26 -9.20
N GLU A 313 15.17 12.41 -9.71
CA GLU A 313 14.32 13.29 -10.52
C GLU A 313 13.78 12.63 -11.79
N ASP A 314 14.49 11.66 -12.37
CA ASP A 314 14.05 10.94 -13.57
C ASP A 314 12.75 10.14 -13.34
N VAL A 315 12.44 9.82 -12.08
CA VAL A 315 11.20 9.16 -11.67
C VAL A 315 10.40 9.99 -10.66
N GLN A 316 10.61 11.30 -10.64
CA GLN A 316 9.88 12.24 -9.80
C GLN A 316 10.01 11.97 -8.30
N LEU A 317 11.17 11.49 -7.84
CA LEU A 317 11.51 11.31 -6.43
C LEU A 317 12.36 12.49 -5.92
N PRO A 318 12.14 12.97 -4.68
CA PRO A 318 12.98 13.97 -4.07
C PRO A 318 14.32 13.38 -3.66
N SER A 319 15.33 14.23 -3.55
CA SER A 319 16.64 13.85 -3.02
C SER A 319 17.13 14.90 -2.04
N SER A 320 17.70 14.47 -0.91
CA SER A 320 18.25 15.36 0.10
C SER A 320 19.52 16.09 -0.37
N ASN A 321 20.17 15.59 -1.43
CA ASN A 321 21.34 16.21 -2.05
C ASN A 321 21.58 15.66 -3.47
N LEU A 322 22.44 16.36 -4.24
CA LEU A 322 22.68 16.08 -5.67
C LEU A 322 23.28 14.70 -6.00
N THR A 323 23.83 14.01 -5.03
CA THR A 323 24.47 12.69 -5.24
C THR A 323 23.69 11.54 -4.61
N SER A 324 22.51 11.81 -4.08
CA SER A 324 21.64 10.77 -3.54
C SER A 324 21.03 9.91 -4.66
N SER A 325 20.96 8.63 -4.43
CA SER A 325 20.30 7.65 -5.29
C SER A 325 19.28 6.84 -4.49
N TYR A 326 18.44 6.10 -5.20
CA TYR A 326 17.53 5.11 -4.59
C TYR A 326 17.89 3.72 -5.11
N ILE A 327 17.77 2.74 -4.23
CA ILE A 327 17.77 1.33 -4.58
C ILE A 327 16.56 0.64 -3.96
N PHE A 328 15.96 -0.27 -4.72
CA PHE A 328 14.79 -1.03 -4.31
C PHE A 328 15.07 -2.52 -4.35
N ALA A 329 14.63 -3.23 -3.31
CA ALA A 329 14.69 -4.68 -3.27
C ALA A 329 13.62 -5.28 -4.21
N TYR A 330 13.96 -6.40 -4.81
CA TYR A 330 13.05 -7.20 -5.63
C TYR A 330 12.38 -8.30 -4.80
N ASN A 331 11.24 -8.80 -5.29
CA ASN A 331 10.60 -10.00 -4.79
C ASN A 331 10.61 -10.05 -3.23
N SER A 332 11.04 -11.14 -2.61
CA SER A 332 11.18 -11.32 -1.15
C SER A 332 12.53 -10.85 -0.58
N ASP A 333 13.35 -10.15 -1.36
CA ASP A 333 14.65 -9.64 -0.91
C ASP A 333 14.50 -8.55 0.15
N PHE A 334 15.50 -8.40 1.03
CA PHE A 334 15.59 -7.28 1.95
C PHE A 334 17.02 -6.79 2.13
N LEU A 335 17.18 -5.49 2.24
CA LEU A 335 18.46 -4.79 2.22
C LEU A 335 19.04 -4.68 3.63
N VAL A 336 20.20 -5.28 3.86
CA VAL A 336 20.88 -5.28 5.16
C VAL A 336 22.27 -4.64 5.06
N TYR A 337 22.64 -3.86 6.06
CA TYR A 337 24.00 -3.35 6.15
C TYR A 337 24.99 -4.43 6.53
N ASN A 338 26.22 -4.31 6.02
CA ASN A 338 27.29 -5.27 6.35
C ASN A 338 27.62 -5.33 7.83
N ASN A 339 27.50 -4.20 8.55
CA ASN A 339 27.72 -4.14 9.98
C ASN A 339 26.57 -4.89 10.69
N ASP A 340 26.90 -5.91 11.49
CA ASP A 340 25.95 -6.77 12.18
C ASP A 340 24.93 -7.50 11.27
N ALA A 341 25.29 -7.75 10.00
CA ALA A 341 24.41 -8.37 9.02
C ALA A 341 23.72 -9.64 9.53
N ASN A 342 24.45 -10.54 10.20
CA ASN A 342 23.91 -11.82 10.70
C ASN A 342 22.84 -11.62 11.78
N ARG A 343 22.96 -10.58 12.61
CA ARG A 343 21.95 -10.23 13.64
C ARG A 343 20.70 -9.69 12.96
N HIS A 344 20.86 -8.75 12.03
CA HIS A 344 19.75 -8.16 11.27
C HIS A 344 19.03 -9.20 10.42
N ILE A 345 19.76 -10.10 9.75
CA ILE A 345 19.18 -11.20 8.96
C ILE A 345 18.28 -12.09 9.85
N ARG A 346 18.75 -12.50 11.01
CA ARG A 346 17.94 -13.33 11.93
C ARG A 346 16.70 -12.59 12.44
N TYR A 347 16.81 -11.29 12.66
CA TYR A 347 15.73 -10.48 13.20
C TYR A 347 14.63 -10.21 12.17
N TYR A 348 15.01 -9.87 10.92
CA TYR A 348 14.07 -9.43 9.89
C TYR A 348 13.60 -10.54 8.94
N ARG A 349 14.30 -11.66 8.85
CA ARG A 349 13.88 -12.77 8.00
C ARG A 349 12.49 -13.26 8.41
N ASN A 350 11.64 -13.55 7.42
CA ASN A 350 10.25 -13.94 7.58
C ASN A 350 9.34 -12.87 8.22
N THR A 351 9.74 -11.59 8.23
CA THR A 351 8.86 -10.48 8.60
C THR A 351 8.18 -9.89 7.36
N PHE A 352 7.06 -9.20 7.56
CA PHE A 352 6.39 -8.46 6.49
C PHE A 352 7.02 -7.08 6.37
N GLN A 353 7.45 -6.72 5.16
CA GLN A 353 8.13 -5.47 4.87
C GLN A 353 7.55 -4.86 3.58
N HIS A 354 7.72 -3.55 3.41
CA HIS A 354 7.25 -2.80 2.27
C HIS A 354 8.25 -1.71 1.87
N GLY A 355 8.13 -1.18 0.66
CA GLY A 355 9.01 -0.14 0.12
C GLY A 355 9.68 -0.52 -1.20
N GLY A 356 9.65 -1.79 -1.59
CA GLY A 356 10.30 -2.35 -2.77
C GLY A 356 9.35 -2.73 -3.90
N ILE A 357 9.77 -3.70 -4.71
CA ILE A 357 9.05 -4.17 -5.87
C ILE A 357 8.61 -5.61 -5.67
N SER A 358 7.32 -5.80 -5.56
CA SER A 358 6.62 -7.08 -5.64
C SER A 358 5.18 -6.87 -6.07
N MET A 359 4.51 -7.93 -6.51
CA MET A 359 3.08 -7.85 -6.82
C MET A 359 2.28 -7.46 -5.57
N GLU A 360 2.64 -8.00 -4.42
CA GLU A 360 1.98 -7.73 -3.12
C GLU A 360 2.09 -6.27 -2.68
N GLU A 361 3.22 -5.60 -2.97
CA GLU A 361 3.43 -4.20 -2.61
C GLU A 361 2.82 -3.22 -3.60
N MET A 362 2.87 -3.53 -4.92
CA MET A 362 2.54 -2.58 -5.99
C MET A 362 1.16 -2.77 -6.60
N ILE A 363 0.59 -4.00 -6.62
CA ILE A 363 -0.74 -4.27 -7.15
C ILE A 363 -1.75 -4.15 -6.01
N VAL A 364 -2.23 -2.92 -5.81
CA VAL A 364 -3.03 -2.53 -4.65
C VAL A 364 -4.52 -2.65 -4.95
N PRO A 365 -5.34 -3.26 -4.07
CA PRO A 365 -6.78 -3.40 -4.30
C PRO A 365 -7.49 -2.05 -4.37
N TYR A 366 -8.43 -1.96 -5.30
CA TYR A 366 -9.36 -0.85 -5.48
C TYR A 366 -10.77 -1.43 -5.63
N ILE A 367 -11.55 -1.32 -4.57
CA ILE A 367 -12.83 -2.02 -4.44
C ILE A 367 -13.94 -0.98 -4.26
N VAL A 368 -15.01 -1.10 -5.04
CA VAL A 368 -16.20 -0.26 -4.89
C VAL A 368 -17.35 -1.11 -4.38
N LEU A 369 -17.89 -0.74 -3.25
CA LEU A 369 -19.00 -1.37 -2.56
C LEU A 369 -20.24 -0.48 -2.64
N LYS A 370 -21.34 -1.02 -3.14
CA LYS A 370 -22.65 -0.36 -3.09
C LYS A 370 -23.52 -0.96 -1.98
N PRO A 371 -24.17 -0.12 -1.16
CA PRO A 371 -25.01 -0.62 -0.07
C PRO A 371 -26.19 -1.40 -0.67
N LYS A 372 -26.56 -2.50 -0.03
CA LYS A 372 -27.79 -3.22 -0.33
C LYS A 372 -28.99 -2.41 0.13
N GLN A 373 -30.04 -2.44 -0.69
CA GLN A 373 -31.33 -1.82 -0.36
C GLN A 373 -32.10 -2.67 0.66
#